data_f9ea1c795e98af2a6f010e711a4711d9
#
_entry.id   f9ea1c795e98af2a6f010e711a4711d9
#
_cell.length_a   1.000
_cell.length_b   1.000
_cell.length_c   1.000
_cell.angle_alpha   90.00
_cell.angle_beta   90.00
_cell.angle_gamma   90.00
#
_symmetry.space_group_name_H-M   'P 1'
#
loop_
_entity.id
_entity.type
_entity.pdbx_description
1 polymer ?
#
loop_
_entity_poly.entity_id
_entity_poly.type
_entity_poly.pdbx_seq_one_letter_code
_entity_poly.pdbx_strand_id
1 'polypeptide(L)'
;MGDEVSLIRRFVNDFFNRHDTSVCPEIMSSDYELAVGGHLISGRDDEYVPAVQSQFDQFPGLGMTVHTMIVAPGRVALHFSEHGASAGPAGPVAAWTGIALYTVEGQRLARCAAVEDYYARRRQLKRGSVDTVEPPCPAPWDTPVLFPDHAAEAVVREWLETPQALVDRHVRFDDEHLHASPRLDFDAEEAVILDLFSSGERVAFHTAHRGRYRSGFDDVSVSGEIIELHTAGIVTVVAGAVVSGRAVRDRQALARRLTAAQSNNGRRP
;
A
#
# COMPACT_ATOMS: atom_id res chain seq x y z
N MET A 1 -24.31 -10.74 -2.02
CA MET A 1 -23.03 -10.13 -1.65
C MET A 1 -21.99 -10.91 -2.43
N GLY A 2 -21.13 -10.29 -3.19
CA GLY A 2 -20.11 -11.02 -3.96
C GLY A 2 -19.18 -11.77 -3.01
N ASP A 3 -18.65 -12.89 -3.44
CA ASP A 3 -17.72 -13.68 -2.63
C ASP A 3 -16.48 -12.87 -2.24
N GLU A 4 -16.04 -11.93 -3.09
CA GLU A 4 -14.90 -11.04 -2.88
C GLU A 4 -15.05 -10.16 -1.63
N VAL A 5 -16.22 -9.54 -1.44
CA VAL A 5 -16.51 -8.70 -0.26
C VAL A 5 -16.48 -9.54 1.01
N SER A 6 -17.08 -10.75 0.96
CA SER A 6 -17.10 -11.66 2.10
C SER A 6 -15.68 -12.14 2.47
N LEU A 7 -14.85 -12.45 1.48
CA LEU A 7 -13.46 -12.85 1.70
C LEU A 7 -12.64 -11.74 2.39
N ILE A 8 -12.72 -10.51 1.87
CA ILE A 8 -12.00 -9.38 2.45
C ILE A 8 -12.55 -9.02 3.84
N ARG A 9 -13.86 -9.11 4.06
CA ARG A 9 -14.44 -8.92 5.39
C ARG A 9 -13.86 -9.92 6.39
N ARG A 10 -13.76 -11.20 6.02
CA ARG A 10 -13.14 -12.24 6.86
C ARG A 10 -11.65 -11.99 7.05
N PHE A 11 -10.95 -11.58 5.98
CA PHE A 11 -9.55 -11.19 6.06
C PHE A 11 -9.33 -10.09 7.12
N VAL A 12 -10.09 -9.00 7.05
CA VAL A 12 -9.92 -7.86 7.97
C VAL A 12 -10.43 -8.20 9.38
N ASN A 13 -11.66 -8.75 9.50
CA ASN A 13 -12.32 -8.86 10.79
C ASN A 13 -11.99 -10.14 11.55
N ASP A 14 -11.89 -11.28 10.85
CA ASP A 14 -11.75 -12.58 11.50
C ASP A 14 -10.27 -12.96 11.64
N PHE A 15 -9.45 -12.71 10.60
CA PHE A 15 -8.03 -12.99 10.62
C PHE A 15 -7.23 -11.82 11.22
N PHE A 16 -7.17 -10.66 10.52
CA PHE A 16 -6.22 -9.61 10.86
C PHE A 16 -6.53 -8.93 12.22
N ASN A 17 -7.75 -8.45 12.42
CA ASN A 17 -8.14 -7.74 13.65
C ASN A 17 -8.30 -8.64 14.88
N ARG A 18 -8.40 -9.96 14.69
CA ARG A 18 -8.42 -10.94 15.80
C ARG A 18 -7.10 -11.65 16.00
N HIS A 19 -6.13 -11.43 15.11
CA HIS A 19 -4.86 -12.17 15.07
C HIS A 19 -5.06 -13.70 14.97
N ASP A 20 -6.15 -14.11 14.32
CA ASP A 20 -6.52 -15.53 14.20
C ASP A 20 -6.02 -16.12 12.88
N THR A 21 -4.81 -16.65 12.87
CA THR A 21 -4.21 -17.28 11.70
C THR A 21 -4.91 -18.57 11.27
N SER A 22 -5.75 -19.17 12.11
CA SER A 22 -6.51 -20.39 11.77
C SER A 22 -7.55 -20.16 10.66
N VAL A 23 -7.91 -18.89 10.41
CA VAL A 23 -8.83 -18.48 9.32
C VAL A 23 -8.14 -18.55 7.95
N CYS A 24 -6.82 -18.41 7.89
CA CYS A 24 -6.08 -18.31 6.62
C CYS A 24 -6.37 -19.45 5.63
N PRO A 25 -6.41 -20.75 6.02
CA PRO A 25 -6.72 -21.83 5.09
C PRO A 25 -8.11 -21.77 4.45
N GLU A 26 -9.04 -21.06 5.08
CA GLU A 26 -10.41 -20.93 4.57
C GLU A 26 -10.54 -19.81 3.55
N ILE A 27 -9.73 -18.73 3.67
CA ILE A 27 -9.85 -17.51 2.87
C ILE A 27 -8.71 -17.30 1.88
N MET A 28 -7.60 -18.04 1.98
CA MET A 28 -6.43 -17.92 1.12
C MET A 28 -6.08 -19.23 0.44
N SER A 29 -5.55 -19.18 -0.77
CA SER A 29 -4.96 -20.34 -1.43
C SER A 29 -3.69 -20.80 -0.70
N SER A 30 -3.29 -22.06 -0.85
CA SER A 30 -2.06 -22.59 -0.24
C SER A 30 -0.80 -21.94 -0.80
N ASP A 31 -0.86 -21.57 -2.08
CA ASP A 31 0.17 -20.88 -2.84
C ASP A 31 0.01 -19.35 -2.87
N TYR A 32 -0.68 -18.80 -1.86
CA TYR A 32 -0.89 -17.36 -1.72
C TYR A 32 0.43 -16.57 -1.82
N GLU A 33 0.40 -15.50 -2.60
CA GLU A 33 1.54 -14.60 -2.80
C GLU A 33 1.24 -13.20 -2.26
N LEU A 34 2.18 -12.63 -1.52
CA LEU A 34 2.17 -11.23 -1.12
C LEU A 34 3.43 -10.52 -1.61
N ALA A 35 3.25 -9.54 -2.49
CA ALA A 35 4.31 -8.60 -2.86
C ALA A 35 4.19 -7.33 -2.01
N VAL A 36 5.18 -7.05 -1.15
CA VAL A 36 5.19 -5.88 -0.25
C VAL A 36 6.63 -5.44 0.05
N GLY A 37 6.87 -4.12 0.06
CA GLY A 37 8.17 -3.56 0.47
C GLY A 37 9.35 -4.02 -0.40
N GLY A 38 9.12 -4.39 -1.65
CA GLY A 38 10.11 -4.94 -2.56
C GLY A 38 10.45 -6.41 -2.31
N HIS A 39 9.67 -7.11 -1.49
CA HIS A 39 9.78 -8.54 -1.20
C HIS A 39 8.58 -9.30 -1.75
N LEU A 40 8.81 -10.53 -2.19
CA LEU A 40 7.77 -11.50 -2.49
C LEU A 40 7.76 -12.54 -1.38
N ILE A 41 6.62 -12.69 -0.73
CA ILE A 41 6.32 -13.74 0.25
C ILE A 41 5.45 -14.76 -0.48
N SER A 42 5.89 -16.01 -0.57
CA SER A 42 5.25 -17.05 -1.36
C SER A 42 4.92 -18.28 -0.52
N GLY A 43 3.66 -18.69 -0.59
CA GLY A 43 3.12 -19.76 0.25
C GLY A 43 2.46 -19.24 1.53
N ARG A 44 1.17 -19.57 1.67
CA ARG A 44 0.37 -19.17 2.85
C ARG A 44 0.98 -19.65 4.16
N ASP A 45 1.26 -20.95 4.27
CA ASP A 45 1.66 -21.58 5.54
C ASP A 45 3.17 -21.48 5.79
N ASP A 46 3.97 -21.50 4.73
CA ASP A 46 5.43 -21.55 4.84
C ASP A 46 6.05 -20.18 5.10
N GLU A 47 5.53 -19.13 4.47
CA GLU A 47 6.12 -17.79 4.58
C GLU A 47 5.14 -16.74 5.12
N TYR A 48 3.89 -16.69 4.61
CA TYR A 48 2.96 -15.60 4.92
C TYR A 48 2.51 -15.63 6.38
N VAL A 49 2.00 -16.76 6.88
CA VAL A 49 1.53 -16.89 8.27
C VAL A 49 2.66 -16.63 9.27
N PRO A 50 3.88 -17.18 9.12
CA PRO A 50 5.00 -16.81 9.98
C PRO A 50 5.37 -15.33 9.95
N ALA A 51 5.35 -14.69 8.77
CA ALA A 51 5.67 -13.27 8.63
C ALA A 51 4.64 -12.38 9.35
N VAL A 52 3.34 -12.65 9.16
CA VAL A 52 2.28 -11.88 9.83
C VAL A 52 2.24 -12.14 11.34
N GLN A 53 2.52 -13.37 11.79
CA GLN A 53 2.64 -13.67 13.21
C GLN A 53 3.76 -12.85 13.86
N SER A 54 4.92 -12.75 13.19
CA SER A 54 6.01 -11.87 13.66
C SER A 54 5.59 -10.40 13.76
N GLN A 55 4.71 -9.92 12.87
CA GLN A 55 4.15 -8.57 12.94
C GLN A 55 3.19 -8.42 14.13
N PHE A 56 2.33 -9.42 14.40
CA PHE A 56 1.45 -9.43 15.57
C PHE A 56 2.23 -9.49 16.89
N ASP A 57 3.34 -10.22 16.93
CA ASP A 57 4.22 -10.26 18.11
C ASP A 57 4.90 -8.90 18.37
N GLN A 58 5.24 -8.16 17.30
CA GLN A 58 5.78 -6.80 17.40
C GLN A 58 4.71 -5.78 17.81
N PHE A 59 3.45 -6.00 17.43
CA PHE A 59 2.31 -5.13 17.72
C PHE A 59 1.13 -5.97 18.23
N PRO A 60 1.10 -6.35 19.53
CA PRO A 60 0.11 -7.30 20.06
C PRO A 60 -1.35 -6.83 19.97
N GLY A 61 -1.59 -5.56 19.74
CA GLY A 61 -2.91 -4.96 19.52
C GLY A 61 -3.06 -4.36 18.13
N LEU A 62 -2.34 -4.90 17.14
CA LEU A 62 -2.41 -4.40 15.76
C LEU A 62 -3.83 -4.52 15.21
N GLY A 63 -4.37 -3.42 14.69
CA GLY A 63 -5.67 -3.39 14.04
C GLY A 63 -5.58 -2.76 12.65
N MET A 64 -6.54 -3.10 11.81
CA MET A 64 -6.70 -2.56 10.46
C MET A 64 -8.04 -1.81 10.37
N THR A 65 -7.99 -0.58 9.86
CA THR A 65 -9.16 0.24 9.53
C THR A 65 -9.26 0.41 8.03
N VAL A 66 -10.40 0.08 7.43
CA VAL A 66 -10.67 0.26 6.00
C VAL A 66 -11.21 1.67 5.76
N HIS A 67 -10.56 2.43 4.87
CA HIS A 67 -10.97 3.78 4.46
C HIS A 67 -11.71 3.80 3.14
N THR A 68 -11.31 2.90 2.23
CA THR A 68 -11.89 2.80 0.90
C THR A 68 -11.75 1.36 0.41
N MET A 69 -12.81 0.84 -0.22
CA MET A 69 -12.77 -0.42 -0.94
C MET A 69 -13.39 -0.26 -2.32
N ILE A 70 -12.80 -0.88 -3.33
CA ILE A 70 -13.39 -1.08 -4.65
C ILE A 70 -13.35 -2.56 -5.00
N VAL A 71 -14.40 -3.04 -5.66
CA VAL A 71 -14.58 -4.47 -5.96
C VAL A 71 -15.03 -4.65 -7.40
N ALA A 72 -14.29 -5.47 -8.13
CA ALA A 72 -14.65 -5.98 -9.44
C ALA A 72 -14.64 -7.52 -9.41
N PRO A 73 -15.23 -8.22 -10.40
CA PRO A 73 -15.18 -9.66 -10.45
C PRO A 73 -13.75 -10.21 -10.35
N GLY A 74 -13.47 -11.01 -9.31
CA GLY A 74 -12.16 -11.56 -9.02
C GLY A 74 -11.10 -10.58 -8.51
N ARG A 75 -11.46 -9.30 -8.23
CA ARG A 75 -10.49 -8.26 -7.84
C ARG A 75 -11.02 -7.40 -6.71
N VAL A 76 -10.15 -7.08 -5.76
CA VAL A 76 -10.46 -6.10 -4.70
C VAL A 76 -9.26 -5.19 -4.50
N ALA A 77 -9.50 -3.89 -4.29
CA ALA A 77 -8.47 -3.00 -3.75
C ALA A 77 -8.97 -2.33 -2.47
N LEU A 78 -8.08 -2.25 -1.50
CA LEU A 78 -8.28 -1.60 -0.21
C LEU A 78 -7.31 -0.42 -0.05
N HIS A 79 -7.85 0.70 0.40
CA HIS A 79 -7.08 1.70 1.14
C HIS A 79 -7.38 1.52 2.62
N PHE A 80 -6.38 1.31 3.43
CA PHE A 80 -6.49 0.99 4.84
C PHE A 80 -5.42 1.72 5.67
N SER A 81 -5.58 1.72 6.98
CA SER A 81 -4.52 1.98 7.94
C SER A 81 -4.34 0.82 8.88
N GLU A 82 -3.10 0.46 9.14
CA GLU A 82 -2.73 -0.36 10.29
C GLU A 82 -2.34 0.53 11.45
N HIS A 83 -2.70 0.14 12.67
CA HIS A 83 -2.42 0.94 13.87
C HIS A 83 -2.28 0.04 15.12
N GLY A 84 -1.36 0.41 15.99
CA GLY A 84 -1.12 -0.35 17.21
C GLY A 84 0.04 0.20 18.03
N ALA A 85 0.15 -0.28 19.27
CA ALA A 85 1.31 -0.05 20.12
C ALA A 85 2.34 -1.15 19.89
N SER A 86 3.63 -0.79 19.80
CA SER A 86 4.71 -1.78 19.76
C SER A 86 4.78 -2.54 21.08
N ALA A 87 5.27 -3.80 21.03
CA ALA A 87 5.41 -4.66 22.21
C ALA A 87 6.29 -4.00 23.29
N GLY A 88 5.96 -4.27 24.56
CA GLY A 88 6.68 -3.80 25.73
C GLY A 88 5.90 -2.77 26.57
N PRO A 89 6.36 -2.49 27.80
CA PRO A 89 5.72 -1.53 28.69
C PRO A 89 5.72 -0.12 28.08
N ALA A 90 4.53 0.48 27.91
CA ALA A 90 4.35 1.79 27.27
C ALA A 90 4.99 1.90 25.88
N GLY A 91 4.89 0.82 25.07
CA GLY A 91 5.39 0.81 23.70
C GLY A 91 4.84 1.99 22.89
N PRO A 92 5.66 2.65 22.07
CA PRO A 92 5.19 3.75 21.24
C PRO A 92 4.12 3.27 20.24
N VAL A 93 3.14 4.14 19.99
CA VAL A 93 2.03 3.88 19.07
C VAL A 93 2.39 4.40 17.69
N ALA A 94 1.96 3.68 16.65
CA ALA A 94 2.02 4.14 15.28
C ALA A 94 0.73 3.82 14.54
N ALA A 95 0.42 4.63 13.52
CA ALA A 95 -0.60 4.37 12.54
C ALA A 95 -0.02 4.67 11.15
N TRP A 96 -0.16 3.74 10.20
CA TRP A 96 0.36 3.93 8.85
C TRP A 96 -0.63 3.43 7.82
N THR A 97 -0.61 4.08 6.68
CA THR A 97 -1.54 3.80 5.59
C THR A 97 -0.97 2.77 4.62
N GLY A 98 -1.85 2.02 3.97
CA GLY A 98 -1.52 1.09 2.90
C GLY A 98 -2.59 1.03 1.83
N ILE A 99 -2.18 0.62 0.64
CA ILE A 99 -3.08 0.24 -0.45
C ILE A 99 -2.68 -1.14 -0.92
N ALA A 100 -3.65 -2.06 -0.95
CA ALA A 100 -3.48 -3.45 -1.35
C ALA A 100 -4.43 -3.80 -2.48
N LEU A 101 -3.92 -4.48 -3.51
CA LEU A 101 -4.66 -5.00 -4.64
C LEU A 101 -4.68 -6.53 -4.53
N TYR A 102 -5.86 -7.12 -4.39
CA TYR A 102 -6.06 -8.56 -4.26
C TYR A 102 -6.57 -9.16 -5.56
N THR A 103 -6.12 -10.37 -5.85
CA THR A 103 -6.71 -11.27 -6.84
C THR A 103 -7.42 -12.41 -6.11
N VAL A 104 -8.65 -12.70 -6.52
CA VAL A 104 -9.47 -13.79 -5.99
C VAL A 104 -9.60 -14.88 -7.05
N GLU A 105 -9.23 -16.10 -6.70
CA GLU A 105 -9.33 -17.28 -7.55
C GLU A 105 -9.99 -18.42 -6.75
N GLY A 106 -10.93 -19.12 -7.34
CA GLY A 106 -11.59 -20.26 -6.69
C GLY A 106 -12.15 -19.95 -5.30
N GLN A 107 -12.72 -18.75 -5.11
CA GLN A 107 -13.26 -18.27 -3.82
C GLN A 107 -12.21 -18.10 -2.71
N ARG A 108 -10.96 -17.88 -3.08
CA ARG A 108 -9.84 -17.60 -2.15
C ARG A 108 -9.01 -16.44 -2.64
N LEU A 109 -8.38 -15.76 -1.72
CA LEU A 109 -7.33 -14.79 -2.02
C LEU A 109 -6.12 -15.56 -2.54
N ALA A 110 -5.75 -15.33 -3.79
CA ALA A 110 -4.61 -16.00 -4.43
C ALA A 110 -3.35 -15.13 -4.40
N ARG A 111 -3.52 -13.81 -4.58
CA ARG A 111 -2.41 -12.87 -4.63
C ARG A 111 -2.80 -11.53 -4.01
N CYS A 112 -1.80 -10.87 -3.42
CA CYS A 112 -1.88 -9.48 -2.97
C CYS A 112 -0.62 -8.72 -3.41
N ALA A 113 -0.82 -7.52 -3.94
CA ALA A 113 0.24 -6.53 -4.10
C ALA A 113 -0.06 -5.36 -3.17
N ALA A 114 0.78 -5.11 -2.18
CA ALA A 114 0.58 -4.06 -1.19
C ALA A 114 1.74 -3.06 -1.18
N VAL A 115 1.38 -1.79 -1.05
CA VAL A 115 2.32 -0.71 -0.73
C VAL A 115 1.87 -0.07 0.56
N GLU A 116 2.74 -0.09 1.56
CA GLU A 116 2.49 0.46 2.89
C GLU A 116 3.51 1.51 3.27
N ASP A 117 3.07 2.53 3.97
CA ASP A 117 3.94 3.62 4.42
C ASP A 117 4.70 3.27 5.70
N TYR A 118 5.57 2.28 5.62
CA TYR A 118 6.45 1.91 6.74
C TYR A 118 7.43 3.02 7.14
N TYR A 119 7.68 4.00 6.27
CA TYR A 119 8.45 5.19 6.63
C TYR A 119 7.73 6.03 7.69
N ALA A 120 6.42 6.26 7.50
CA ALA A 120 5.59 6.94 8.50
C ALA A 120 5.56 6.17 9.83
N ARG A 121 5.39 4.83 9.78
CA ARG A 121 5.45 3.97 10.97
C ARG A 121 6.76 4.18 11.74
N ARG A 122 7.91 4.04 11.06
CA ARG A 122 9.25 4.21 11.67
C ARG A 122 9.43 5.60 12.27
N ARG A 123 8.98 6.65 11.57
CA ARG A 123 9.04 8.03 12.03
C ARG A 123 8.26 8.23 13.32
N GLN A 124 7.02 7.73 13.38
CA GLN A 124 6.12 7.83 14.55
C GLN A 124 6.69 7.08 15.76
N LEU A 125 7.17 5.84 15.56
CA LEU A 125 7.80 5.06 16.63
C LEU A 125 9.05 5.75 17.19
N LYS A 126 9.87 6.36 16.34
CA LYS A 126 11.06 7.13 16.75
C LYS A 126 10.72 8.40 17.51
N ARG A 127 9.63 9.10 17.10
CA ARG A 127 9.18 10.36 17.73
C ARG A 127 8.33 10.14 18.98
N GLY A 128 7.75 8.95 19.16
CA GLY A 128 6.80 8.68 20.24
C GLY A 128 5.46 9.40 20.08
N SER A 129 5.08 9.79 18.86
CA SER A 129 3.82 10.47 18.56
C SER A 129 3.15 9.86 17.35
N VAL A 130 1.84 9.55 17.48
CA VAL A 130 1.03 8.98 16.41
C VAL A 130 0.43 10.07 15.53
N ASP A 131 0.37 9.83 14.23
CA ASP A 131 -0.31 10.71 13.27
C ASP A 131 -1.83 10.48 13.30
N THR A 132 -2.57 11.47 12.83
CA THR A 132 -4.03 11.35 12.67
C THR A 132 -4.34 10.26 11.62
N VAL A 133 -5.23 9.34 11.99
CA VAL A 133 -5.77 8.33 11.07
C VAL A 133 -6.89 8.93 10.24
N GLU A 134 -6.97 8.58 8.96
CA GLU A 134 -8.09 9.00 8.11
C GLU A 134 -9.42 8.39 8.60
N PRO A 135 -10.57 9.03 8.32
CA PRO A 135 -11.87 8.49 8.70
C PRO A 135 -12.10 7.09 8.11
N PRO A 136 -12.70 6.16 8.87
CA PRO A 136 -13.07 4.85 8.34
C PRO A 136 -14.16 4.97 7.27
N CYS A 137 -14.21 4.02 6.34
CA CYS A 137 -15.38 3.82 5.50
C CYS A 137 -16.57 3.43 6.38
N PRO A 138 -17.72 4.12 6.31
CA PRO A 138 -18.87 3.81 7.18
C PRO A 138 -19.47 2.42 6.96
N ALA A 139 -19.42 1.93 5.72
CA ALA A 139 -20.03 0.65 5.34
C ALA A 139 -19.17 -0.06 4.27
N PRO A 140 -17.93 -0.48 4.59
CA PRO A 140 -17.04 -1.08 3.59
C PRO A 140 -17.59 -2.38 3.02
N TRP A 141 -18.36 -3.12 3.82
CA TRP A 141 -18.91 -4.41 3.43
C TRP A 141 -20.18 -4.32 2.58
N ASP A 142 -20.69 -3.11 2.34
CA ASP A 142 -21.79 -2.82 1.42
C ASP A 142 -21.30 -2.29 0.06
N THR A 143 -19.97 -2.31 -0.17
CA THR A 143 -19.38 -1.91 -1.46
C THR A 143 -19.89 -2.80 -2.59
N PRO A 144 -20.47 -2.21 -3.66
CA PRO A 144 -20.95 -2.99 -4.78
C PRO A 144 -19.81 -3.58 -5.62
N VAL A 145 -20.05 -4.76 -6.18
CA VAL A 145 -19.18 -5.32 -7.23
C VAL A 145 -19.58 -4.67 -8.55
N LEU A 146 -18.68 -3.90 -9.15
CA LEU A 146 -18.92 -3.24 -10.44
C LEU A 146 -18.00 -3.87 -11.51
N PHE A 147 -18.49 -3.88 -12.75
CA PHE A 147 -17.69 -4.34 -13.87
C PHE A 147 -16.58 -3.33 -14.21
N PRO A 148 -15.45 -3.80 -14.78
CA PRO A 148 -14.39 -2.94 -15.24
C PRO A 148 -14.88 -1.90 -16.26
N ASP A 149 -14.35 -0.67 -16.13
CA ASP A 149 -14.47 0.41 -17.12
C ASP A 149 -13.12 0.58 -17.83
N HIS A 150 -13.00 -0.03 -19.01
CA HIS A 150 -11.75 0.02 -19.77
C HIS A 150 -11.39 1.42 -20.27
N ALA A 151 -12.38 2.33 -20.40
CA ALA A 151 -12.10 3.72 -20.75
C ALA A 151 -11.44 4.45 -19.56
N ALA A 152 -11.93 4.23 -18.34
CA ALA A 152 -11.29 4.76 -17.15
C ALA A 152 -9.88 4.17 -16.94
N GLU A 153 -9.69 2.88 -17.21
CA GLU A 153 -8.37 2.23 -17.16
C GLU A 153 -7.39 2.86 -18.17
N ALA A 154 -7.83 3.15 -19.40
CA ALA A 154 -7.00 3.79 -20.41
C ALA A 154 -6.54 5.19 -19.97
N VAL A 155 -7.45 6.00 -19.41
CA VAL A 155 -7.13 7.32 -18.86
C VAL A 155 -6.07 7.23 -17.77
N VAL A 156 -6.20 6.25 -16.84
CA VAL A 156 -5.24 6.09 -15.75
C VAL A 156 -3.89 5.59 -16.27
N ARG A 157 -3.84 4.73 -17.28
CA ARG A 157 -2.58 4.30 -17.91
C ARG A 157 -1.82 5.49 -18.49
N GLU A 158 -2.49 6.33 -19.30
CA GLU A 158 -1.90 7.54 -19.86
C GLU A 158 -1.43 8.51 -18.76
N TRP A 159 -2.24 8.70 -17.72
CA TRP A 159 -1.89 9.56 -16.59
C TRP A 159 -0.65 9.03 -15.85
N LEU A 160 -0.53 7.72 -15.59
CA LEU A 160 0.61 7.10 -14.90
C LEU A 160 1.94 7.19 -15.67
N GLU A 161 1.89 7.29 -16.99
CA GLU A 161 3.07 7.49 -17.85
C GLU A 161 3.61 8.92 -17.78
N THR A 162 2.86 9.85 -17.17
CA THR A 162 3.30 11.23 -17.01
C THR A 162 4.08 11.43 -15.71
N PRO A 163 5.15 12.25 -15.69
CA PRO A 163 5.84 12.62 -14.45
C PRO A 163 4.93 13.28 -13.41
N GLN A 164 3.82 13.88 -13.85
CA GLN A 164 2.84 14.55 -13.00
C GLN A 164 2.07 13.59 -12.10
N ALA A 165 1.98 12.31 -12.45
CA ALA A 165 1.24 11.31 -11.67
C ALA A 165 1.71 11.23 -10.23
N LEU A 166 3.00 11.40 -9.95
CA LEU A 166 3.57 11.37 -8.58
C LEU A 166 3.37 12.66 -7.76
N VAL A 167 2.90 13.73 -8.39
CA VAL A 167 2.75 15.06 -7.77
C VAL A 167 1.38 15.69 -8.07
N ASP A 168 0.43 14.91 -8.56
CA ASP A 168 -0.90 15.40 -8.93
C ASP A 168 -1.64 15.92 -7.71
N ARG A 169 -2.11 17.16 -7.78
CA ARG A 169 -2.84 17.82 -6.69
C ARG A 169 -4.21 17.20 -6.38
N HIS A 170 -4.77 16.44 -7.31
CA HIS A 170 -6.03 15.72 -7.11
C HIS A 170 -5.85 14.40 -6.36
N VAL A 171 -4.60 13.93 -6.22
CA VAL A 171 -4.26 12.72 -5.50
C VAL A 171 -3.51 13.07 -4.22
N ARG A 172 -3.95 12.52 -3.09
CA ARG A 172 -3.28 12.66 -1.81
C ARG A 172 -2.28 11.51 -1.64
N PHE A 173 -1.02 11.87 -1.41
CA PHE A 173 0.07 10.90 -1.27
C PHE A 173 0.45 10.71 0.20
N ASP A 174 0.69 9.47 0.60
CA ASP A 174 1.21 9.07 1.91
C ASP A 174 0.55 9.82 3.07
N ASP A 175 1.34 10.35 3.98
CA ASP A 175 0.95 11.25 5.07
C ASP A 175 1.26 12.73 4.77
N GLU A 176 1.70 13.08 3.57
CA GLU A 176 2.04 14.45 3.17
C GLU A 176 0.83 15.40 3.30
N HIS A 177 -0.38 14.92 3.01
CA HIS A 177 -1.62 15.69 3.15
C HIS A 177 -1.96 16.05 4.60
N LEU A 178 -1.35 15.37 5.57
CA LEU A 178 -1.46 15.67 7.01
C LEU A 178 -0.39 16.63 7.49
N HIS A 179 0.49 17.09 6.59
CA HIS A 179 1.71 17.84 6.93
C HIS A 179 2.61 17.13 7.95
N ALA A 180 2.50 15.81 8.02
CA ALA A 180 3.21 14.99 9.00
C ALA A 180 4.66 14.70 8.59
N SER A 181 4.99 14.80 7.30
CA SER A 181 6.35 14.63 6.79
C SER A 181 6.65 15.58 5.61
N PRO A 182 7.94 15.83 5.31
CA PRO A 182 8.32 16.57 4.11
C PRO A 182 7.79 15.86 2.85
N ARG A 183 7.43 16.66 1.86
CA ARG A 183 7.02 16.15 0.56
C ARG A 183 8.17 15.42 -0.12
N LEU A 184 7.92 14.20 -0.58
CA LEU A 184 8.87 13.44 -1.37
C LEU A 184 9.01 14.06 -2.77
N ASP A 185 10.22 14.49 -3.13
CA ASP A 185 10.60 14.95 -4.45
C ASP A 185 11.39 13.85 -5.16
N PHE A 186 10.76 13.25 -6.16
CA PHE A 186 11.29 12.14 -6.95
C PHE A 186 11.06 12.44 -8.43
N ASP A 187 12.15 12.57 -9.17
CA ASP A 187 12.15 12.88 -10.61
C ASP A 187 12.02 11.56 -11.37
N ALA A 188 10.78 11.18 -11.69
CA ALA A 188 10.49 9.96 -12.42
C ALA A 188 10.86 10.09 -13.89
N GLU A 189 11.66 9.14 -14.40
CA GLU A 189 12.09 9.03 -15.79
C GLU A 189 11.25 7.98 -16.56
N GLU A 190 10.79 6.95 -15.85
CA GLU A 190 10.04 5.82 -16.43
C GLU A 190 9.02 5.31 -15.40
N ALA A 191 7.85 4.86 -15.87
CA ALA A 191 6.85 4.19 -15.07
C ALA A 191 6.49 2.84 -15.70
N VAL A 192 6.46 1.78 -14.87
CA VAL A 192 5.99 0.45 -15.24
C VAL A 192 4.73 0.14 -14.45
N ILE A 193 3.63 -0.13 -15.14
CA ILE A 193 2.39 -0.56 -14.51
C ILE A 193 2.50 -2.05 -14.24
N LEU A 194 2.53 -2.42 -12.95
CA LEU A 194 2.65 -3.79 -12.47
C LEU A 194 1.28 -4.45 -12.33
N ASP A 195 0.27 -3.67 -11.93
CA ASP A 195 -1.10 -4.11 -11.80
C ASP A 195 -2.07 -2.93 -11.96
N LEU A 196 -3.22 -3.15 -12.59
CA LEU A 196 -4.25 -2.14 -12.76
C LEU A 196 -5.59 -2.81 -13.05
N PHE A 197 -6.62 -2.40 -12.33
CA PHE A 197 -8.00 -2.77 -12.62
C PHE A 197 -8.97 -1.67 -12.19
N SER A 198 -10.16 -1.67 -12.75
CA SER A 198 -11.23 -0.74 -12.37
C SER A 198 -12.44 -1.44 -11.77
N SER A 199 -13.21 -0.69 -11.01
CA SER A 199 -14.56 -0.98 -10.54
C SER A 199 -15.43 0.23 -10.86
N GLY A 200 -16.11 0.20 -12.01
CA GLY A 200 -16.70 1.40 -12.61
C GLY A 200 -15.64 2.47 -12.87
N GLU A 201 -15.94 3.72 -12.54
CA GLU A 201 -15.05 4.88 -12.72
C GLU A 201 -13.85 4.93 -11.78
N ARG A 202 -13.75 4.01 -10.82
CA ARG A 202 -12.64 3.96 -9.86
C ARG A 202 -11.60 2.94 -10.30
N VAL A 203 -10.35 3.38 -10.35
CA VAL A 203 -9.24 2.57 -10.82
C VAL A 203 -8.21 2.39 -9.72
N ALA A 204 -7.87 1.13 -9.41
CA ALA A 204 -6.73 0.79 -8.57
C ALA A 204 -5.52 0.49 -9.45
N PHE A 205 -4.34 0.87 -8.99
CA PHE A 205 -3.09 0.62 -9.69
C PHE A 205 -1.95 0.31 -8.73
N HIS A 206 -0.96 -0.44 -9.23
CA HIS A 206 0.35 -0.62 -8.64
C HIS A 206 1.40 -0.38 -9.72
N THR A 207 2.34 0.54 -9.45
CA THR A 207 3.38 0.94 -10.39
C THR A 207 4.76 0.90 -9.75
N ALA A 208 5.79 0.70 -10.58
CA ALA A 208 7.18 0.96 -10.26
C ALA A 208 7.66 2.15 -11.08
N HIS A 209 8.09 3.22 -10.42
CA HIS A 209 8.69 4.39 -11.04
C HIS A 209 10.20 4.31 -10.93
N ARG A 210 10.89 4.43 -12.04
CA ARG A 210 12.34 4.52 -12.09
C ARG A 210 12.77 5.97 -12.27
N GLY A 211 13.68 6.47 -11.42
CA GLY A 211 14.04 7.88 -11.46
C GLY A 211 15.04 8.26 -10.39
N ARG A 212 15.17 9.57 -10.11
CA ARG A 212 16.15 10.13 -9.18
C ARG A 212 15.47 10.76 -7.98
N TYR A 213 15.94 10.39 -6.80
CA TYR A 213 15.55 11.07 -5.57
C TYR A 213 16.17 12.47 -5.51
N ARG A 214 15.39 13.47 -5.14
CA ARG A 214 15.81 14.86 -4.94
C ARG A 214 15.80 15.26 -3.46
N SER A 215 14.70 15.02 -2.76
CA SER A 215 14.53 15.39 -1.35
C SER A 215 13.32 14.69 -0.71
N GLY A 216 13.13 14.90 0.61
CA GLY A 216 11.95 14.43 1.37
C GLY A 216 12.27 13.46 2.51
N PHE A 217 13.54 13.09 2.70
CA PHE A 217 14.01 12.32 3.86
C PHE A 217 15.03 13.12 4.67
N ASP A 218 14.87 13.12 5.99
CA ASP A 218 15.76 13.87 6.88
C ASP A 218 17.20 13.31 6.92
N ASP A 219 17.33 11.99 6.75
CA ASP A 219 18.58 11.25 6.97
C ASP A 219 19.28 10.82 5.66
N VAL A 220 18.81 11.31 4.50
CA VAL A 220 19.28 10.82 3.18
C VAL A 220 19.67 11.97 2.29
N SER A 221 20.92 11.96 1.81
CA SER A 221 21.40 12.87 0.76
C SER A 221 21.08 12.34 -0.64
N VAL A 222 21.08 13.24 -1.62
CA VAL A 222 20.87 12.90 -3.03
C VAL A 222 22.00 12.00 -3.52
N SER A 223 21.65 10.83 -4.08
CA SER A 223 22.64 9.89 -4.58
C SER A 223 23.00 10.12 -6.05
N GLY A 224 22.11 10.71 -6.83
CA GLY A 224 22.24 10.84 -8.28
C GLY A 224 22.04 9.53 -9.05
N GLU A 225 21.90 8.40 -8.37
CA GLU A 225 21.61 7.11 -8.98
C GLU A 225 20.15 6.98 -9.37
N ILE A 226 19.90 6.19 -10.41
CA ILE A 226 18.53 5.83 -10.80
C ILE A 226 18.06 4.72 -9.87
N ILE A 227 16.94 4.95 -9.20
CA ILE A 227 16.36 4.08 -8.19
C ILE A 227 14.88 3.84 -8.50
N GLU A 228 14.34 2.76 -8.01
CA GLU A 228 12.94 2.39 -8.17
C GLU A 228 12.09 2.76 -6.95
N LEU A 229 10.92 3.35 -7.20
CA LEU A 229 9.91 3.71 -6.22
C LEU A 229 8.58 3.02 -6.57
N HIS A 230 8.11 2.11 -5.75
CA HIS A 230 6.79 1.51 -5.88
C HIS A 230 5.70 2.44 -5.35
N THR A 231 4.58 2.47 -6.05
CA THR A 231 3.41 3.28 -5.69
C THR A 231 2.14 2.46 -5.95
N ALA A 232 1.23 2.42 -5.00
CA ALA A 232 -0.12 1.91 -5.22
C ALA A 232 -1.13 3.03 -4.98
N GLY A 233 -2.25 3.02 -5.71
CA GLY A 233 -3.27 4.04 -5.60
C GLY A 233 -4.65 3.56 -5.99
N ILE A 234 -5.65 4.33 -5.54
CA ILE A 234 -7.05 4.24 -5.98
C ILE A 234 -7.44 5.65 -6.38
N VAL A 235 -7.82 5.83 -7.64
CA VAL A 235 -8.22 7.12 -8.22
C VAL A 235 -9.62 7.04 -8.82
N THR A 236 -10.27 8.19 -8.95
CA THR A 236 -11.57 8.33 -9.63
C THR A 236 -11.38 9.08 -10.93
N VAL A 237 -11.96 8.57 -12.00
CA VAL A 237 -11.95 9.15 -13.34
C VAL A 237 -13.32 9.70 -13.67
N VAL A 238 -13.39 10.97 -14.04
CA VAL A 238 -14.64 11.62 -14.51
C VAL A 238 -14.33 12.41 -15.77
N ALA A 239 -15.16 12.26 -16.79
CA ALA A 239 -15.02 12.97 -18.06
C ALA A 239 -13.61 12.87 -18.68
N GLY A 240 -12.99 11.69 -18.59
CA GLY A 240 -11.67 11.45 -19.19
C GLY A 240 -10.48 12.03 -18.43
N ALA A 241 -10.64 12.37 -17.15
CA ALA A 241 -9.56 12.89 -16.32
C ALA A 241 -9.58 12.28 -14.91
N VAL A 242 -8.41 12.14 -14.28
CA VAL A 242 -8.27 11.83 -12.85
C VAL A 242 -8.68 13.06 -12.04
N VAL A 243 -9.73 12.94 -11.23
CA VAL A 243 -10.31 14.06 -10.47
C VAL A 243 -10.08 13.97 -8.96
N SER A 244 -9.80 12.80 -8.45
CA SER A 244 -9.48 12.59 -7.02
C SER A 244 -8.79 11.23 -6.84
N GLY A 245 -8.09 11.08 -5.71
CA GLY A 245 -7.51 9.80 -5.38
C GLY A 245 -6.69 9.81 -4.10
N ARG A 246 -6.23 8.61 -3.77
CA ARG A 246 -5.31 8.32 -2.69
C ARG A 246 -4.22 7.41 -3.22
N ALA A 247 -2.97 7.71 -2.92
CA ALA A 247 -1.83 6.86 -3.28
C ALA A 247 -0.85 6.74 -2.11
N VAL A 248 -0.16 5.63 -2.06
CA VAL A 248 0.88 5.32 -1.08
C VAL A 248 2.14 4.91 -1.84
N ARG A 249 3.28 5.50 -1.45
CA ARG A 249 4.59 5.22 -2.01
C ARG A 249 5.43 4.41 -1.02
N ASP A 250 6.17 3.42 -1.49
CA ASP A 250 7.11 2.67 -0.64
C ASP A 250 8.35 3.51 -0.32
N ARG A 251 8.15 4.53 0.51
CA ARG A 251 9.19 5.45 0.95
C ARG A 251 10.27 4.74 1.78
N GLN A 252 9.91 3.66 2.48
CA GLN A 252 10.88 2.94 3.32
C GLN A 252 11.87 2.13 2.47
N ALA A 253 11.40 1.45 1.42
CA ALA A 253 12.29 0.76 0.50
C ALA A 253 13.18 1.74 -0.25
N LEU A 254 12.63 2.88 -0.70
CA LEU A 254 13.42 3.95 -1.32
C LEU A 254 14.52 4.45 -0.38
N ALA A 255 14.20 4.79 0.87
CA ALA A 255 15.17 5.27 1.85
C ALA A 255 16.30 4.24 2.13
N ARG A 256 15.95 2.94 2.22
CA ARG A 256 16.94 1.86 2.38
C ARG A 256 17.91 1.77 1.19
N ARG A 257 17.38 1.84 -0.04
CA ARG A 257 18.20 1.78 -1.27
C ARG A 257 19.15 2.97 -1.35
N LEU A 258 18.67 4.18 -1.05
CA LEU A 258 19.49 5.40 -1.02
C LEU A 258 20.62 5.31 0.03
N THR A 259 20.32 4.86 1.24
CA THR A 259 21.31 4.68 2.30
C THR A 259 22.38 3.65 1.90
N ALA A 260 21.98 2.55 1.26
CA ALA A 260 22.91 1.53 0.76
C ALA A 260 23.84 2.09 -0.33
N ALA A 261 23.30 2.88 -1.27
CA ALA A 261 24.06 3.54 -2.31
C ALA A 261 25.11 4.53 -1.74
N GLN A 262 24.73 5.34 -0.75
CA GLN A 262 25.65 6.25 -0.05
C GLN A 262 26.81 5.52 0.62
N SER A 263 26.52 4.41 1.29
CA SER A 263 27.54 3.60 1.99
C SER A 263 28.57 3.00 1.02
N ASN A 264 28.15 2.66 -0.19
CA ASN A 264 29.03 2.13 -1.23
C ASN A 264 29.90 3.23 -1.88
N ASN A 265 29.36 4.43 -2.06
CA ASN A 265 30.11 5.56 -2.63
C ASN A 265 31.16 6.11 -1.66
N GLY A 266 30.91 6.05 -0.35
CA GLY A 266 31.91 6.45 0.68
C GLY A 266 33.07 5.45 0.88
N ARG A 267 33.02 4.27 0.25
CA ARG A 267 34.06 3.23 0.32
C ARG A 267 34.91 3.13 -0.94
N ARG A 268 34.68 3.95 -1.96
CA ARG A 268 35.56 4.01 -3.12
C ARG A 268 36.74 4.91 -2.77
N PRO A 269 38.00 4.41 -2.81
CA PRO A 269 39.22 5.17 -2.50
C PRO A 269 39.46 6.28 -3.50
#